data_1487fab8f47dc10fb4526c8faab612e1
#
_entry.id   1487fab8f47dc10fb4526c8faab612e1
#
_cell.length_a   1.000
_cell.length_b   1.000
_cell.length_c   1.000
_cell.angle_alpha   90.00
_cell.angle_beta   90.00
_cell.angle_gamma   90.00
#
_symmetry.space_group_name_H-M   'P 1'
#
loop_
_entity.id
_entity.type
_entity.pdbx_description
1 polymer ?
#
loop_
_entity_poly.entity_id
_entity_poly.type
_entity_poly.pdbx_seq_one_letter_code
_entity_poly.pdbx_strand_id
1 'polypeptide(L)'
;MLLSEQAATGSGGGIQRLEHSGARSTVVSGVDGAGKIMVSGDVAYYTTGLSLQAKLSGQTGSIQAIDLDSGQVSTVAAGLQMPNGLAQLPDGDFVVSSDLGIDTRVIRVHDGASVGPFSSKATSTNGIAYDPARRRLYVATTFTPATTIAIFDIDKPDNPSLIELPGPGPLNAADGLTIGPDGDVYLAYSIGGKVLRVDPDNGGWCTIAENLPLTTGVHFGDGAGWDSDSLYAVSYLGTVTRLSPTR
;
A
#
# COMPACT_ATOMS: atom_id res chain seq x y z
N MET A 1 0.03 7.31 14.52
CA MET A 1 0.22 6.70 13.18
C MET A 1 1.02 5.41 13.33
N LEU A 2 0.68 4.36 12.60
CA LEU A 2 1.51 3.15 12.51
C LEU A 2 2.39 3.24 11.26
N LEU A 3 3.63 2.81 11.39
CA LEU A 3 4.64 2.79 10.32
C LEU A 3 5.22 1.39 10.19
N SER A 4 5.30 0.88 8.97
CA SER A 4 6.11 -0.29 8.66
C SER A 4 7.56 0.14 8.47
N GLU A 5 8.48 -0.49 9.20
CA GLU A 5 9.91 -0.25 9.12
C GLU A 5 10.59 -1.47 8.53
N GLN A 6 11.32 -1.27 7.45
CA GLN A 6 12.10 -2.32 6.82
C GLN A 6 13.58 -2.11 7.14
N ALA A 7 14.26 -3.16 7.57
CA ALA A 7 15.72 -3.13 7.64
C ALA A 7 16.34 -3.22 6.23
N ALA A 8 17.45 -2.53 6.02
CA ALA A 8 18.15 -2.54 4.73
C ALA A 8 18.55 -3.95 4.26
N THR A 9 18.72 -4.88 5.18
CA THR A 9 19.02 -6.31 4.91
C THR A 9 17.77 -7.16 4.67
N GLY A 10 16.58 -6.59 4.87
CA GLY A 10 15.29 -7.30 4.74
C GLY A 10 14.84 -8.01 6.00
N SER A 11 15.71 -8.29 6.96
CA SER A 11 15.37 -8.90 8.25
C SER A 11 15.52 -7.89 9.40
N GLY A 12 14.70 -8.04 10.45
CA GLY A 12 14.83 -7.21 11.66
C GLY A 12 14.08 -5.88 11.61
N GLY A 13 13.17 -5.69 10.68
CA GLY A 13 12.23 -4.57 10.66
C GLY A 13 11.15 -4.67 11.74
N GLY A 14 10.09 -3.87 11.62
CA GLY A 14 9.02 -3.87 12.62
C GLY A 14 7.85 -2.98 12.27
N ILE A 15 6.88 -2.96 13.17
CA ILE A 15 5.80 -1.99 13.17
C ILE A 15 6.06 -1.00 14.30
N GLN A 16 6.12 0.28 13.96
CA GLN A 16 6.37 1.38 14.87
C GLN A 16 5.09 2.20 15.04
N ARG A 17 4.89 2.74 16.24
CA ARG A 17 3.94 3.80 16.51
C ARG A 17 4.68 5.13 16.52
N LEU A 18 4.26 6.07 15.70
CA LEU A 18 4.71 7.45 15.68
C LEU A 18 3.63 8.34 16.31
N GLU A 19 3.98 9.03 17.37
CA GLU A 19 3.13 10.05 17.98
C GLU A 19 3.26 11.39 17.24
N HIS A 20 2.27 12.26 17.34
CA HIS A 20 2.33 13.59 16.71
C HIS A 20 3.47 14.47 17.26
N SER A 21 3.96 14.17 18.45
CA SER A 21 5.15 14.79 19.07
C SER A 21 6.47 14.41 18.39
N GLY A 22 6.44 13.40 17.49
CA GLY A 22 7.61 12.78 16.91
C GLY A 22 8.19 11.62 17.72
N ALA A 23 7.66 11.32 18.90
CA ALA A 23 8.08 10.16 19.70
C ALA A 23 7.70 8.86 18.96
N ARG A 24 8.61 7.88 19.00
CA ARG A 24 8.42 6.56 18.40
C ARG A 24 8.46 5.47 19.47
N SER A 25 7.64 4.46 19.29
CA SER A 25 7.65 3.24 20.10
C SER A 25 7.42 2.02 19.20
N THR A 26 8.09 0.91 19.53
CA THR A 26 7.94 -0.34 18.80
C THR A 26 6.65 -1.04 19.21
N VAL A 27 5.81 -1.37 18.25
CA VAL A 27 4.59 -2.20 18.44
C VAL A 27 4.94 -3.67 18.22
N VAL A 28 5.61 -3.99 17.10
CA VAL A 28 6.11 -5.33 16.81
C VAL A 28 7.54 -5.24 16.30
N SER A 29 8.44 -6.07 16.80
CA SER A 29 9.83 -6.17 16.34
C SER A 29 10.08 -7.47 15.58
N GLY A 30 11.15 -7.51 14.79
CA GLY A 30 11.60 -8.72 14.09
C GLY A 30 10.69 -9.11 12.92
N VAL A 31 10.00 -8.14 12.31
CA VAL A 31 9.17 -8.37 11.13
C VAL A 31 10.05 -8.35 9.89
N ASP A 32 10.03 -9.44 9.17
CA ASP A 32 10.75 -9.57 7.89
C ASP A 32 9.98 -8.87 6.79
N GLY A 33 10.56 -7.80 6.21
CA GLY A 33 9.97 -7.05 5.11
C GLY A 33 8.53 -6.61 5.38
N ALA A 34 8.33 -5.77 6.40
CA ALA A 34 7.02 -5.20 6.70
C ALA A 34 6.54 -4.30 5.55
N GLY A 35 5.37 -4.61 4.99
CA GLY A 35 4.76 -3.86 3.88
C GLY A 35 3.62 -2.94 4.33
N LYS A 36 2.51 -2.98 3.60
CA LYS A 36 1.31 -2.16 3.87
C LYS A 36 0.72 -2.48 5.24
N ILE A 37 0.30 -1.42 5.94
CA ILE A 37 -0.55 -1.51 7.13
C ILE A 37 -1.95 -1.01 6.77
N MET A 38 -2.97 -1.71 7.24
CA MET A 38 -4.37 -1.34 7.17
C MET A 38 -4.99 -1.50 8.56
N VAL A 39 -5.70 -0.50 9.03
CA VAL A 39 -6.40 -0.54 10.32
C VAL A 39 -7.90 -0.69 10.08
N SER A 40 -8.54 -1.59 10.83
CA SER A 40 -9.98 -1.80 10.83
C SER A 40 -10.46 -2.02 12.27
N GLY A 41 -11.14 -1.03 12.84
CA GLY A 41 -11.46 -1.01 14.27
C GLY A 41 -10.20 -1.07 15.13
N ASP A 42 -10.17 -2.00 16.07
CA ASP A 42 -9.05 -2.18 17.02
C ASP A 42 -7.98 -3.16 16.49
N VAL A 43 -8.03 -3.53 15.22
CA VAL A 43 -7.06 -4.44 14.59
C VAL A 43 -6.27 -3.75 13.50
N ALA A 44 -4.96 -3.89 13.53
CA ALA A 44 -4.08 -3.52 12.42
C ALA A 44 -3.62 -4.77 11.67
N TYR A 45 -3.91 -4.82 10.37
CA TYR A 45 -3.43 -5.86 9.46
C TYR A 45 -2.18 -5.35 8.73
N TYR A 46 -1.18 -6.20 8.55
CA TYR A 46 0.01 -5.83 7.79
C TYR A 46 0.58 -6.99 7.01
N THR A 47 1.25 -6.70 5.90
CA THR A 47 1.95 -7.68 5.09
C THR A 47 3.39 -7.86 5.56
N THR A 48 3.95 -9.07 5.38
CA THR A 48 5.35 -9.41 5.70
C THR A 48 6.00 -10.13 4.53
N GLY A 49 7.34 -10.23 4.53
CA GLY A 49 8.07 -10.94 3.47
C GLY A 49 8.35 -10.09 2.23
N LEU A 50 8.20 -8.76 2.35
CA LEU A 50 8.52 -7.81 1.29
C LEU A 50 10.03 -7.47 1.33
N SER A 51 10.87 -8.42 0.94
CA SER A 51 12.32 -8.20 0.85
C SER A 51 12.93 -8.93 -0.34
N LEU A 52 13.99 -8.35 -0.90
CA LEU A 52 14.74 -8.99 -1.98
C LEU A 52 15.35 -10.33 -1.53
N GLN A 53 15.78 -10.42 -0.27
CA GLN A 53 16.31 -11.65 0.30
C GLN A 53 15.24 -12.74 0.34
N ALA A 54 14.02 -12.43 0.78
CA ALA A 54 12.91 -13.38 0.78
C ALA A 54 12.61 -13.90 -0.64
N LYS A 55 12.59 -13.00 -1.63
CA LYS A 55 12.40 -13.37 -3.04
C LYS A 55 13.50 -14.33 -3.54
N LEU A 56 14.76 -14.01 -3.27
CA LEU A 56 15.91 -14.83 -3.74
C LEU A 56 15.98 -16.18 -3.04
N SER A 57 15.57 -16.28 -1.78
CA SER A 57 15.54 -17.52 -1.00
C SER A 57 14.27 -18.36 -1.20
N GLY A 58 13.28 -17.84 -1.95
CA GLY A 58 11.98 -18.49 -2.12
C GLY A 58 11.11 -18.46 -0.86
N GLN A 59 11.44 -17.63 0.12
CA GLN A 59 10.61 -17.43 1.30
C GLN A 59 9.29 -16.74 0.93
N THR A 60 8.22 -17.18 1.55
CA THR A 60 6.89 -16.57 1.40
C THR A 60 6.58 -15.64 2.54
N GLY A 61 5.79 -14.62 2.25
CA GLY A 61 5.26 -13.70 3.24
C GLY A 61 3.88 -14.09 3.74
N SER A 62 3.28 -13.19 4.51
CA SER A 62 2.00 -13.40 5.17
C SER A 62 1.22 -12.09 5.32
N ILE A 63 -0.05 -12.23 5.68
CA ILE A 63 -0.84 -11.20 6.34
C ILE A 63 -0.86 -11.52 7.84
N GLN A 64 -0.49 -10.56 8.65
CA GLN A 64 -0.55 -10.61 10.11
C GLN A 64 -1.60 -9.62 10.61
N ALA A 65 -2.16 -9.92 11.77
CA ALA A 65 -3.05 -9.03 12.51
C ALA A 65 -2.45 -8.71 13.87
N ILE A 66 -2.54 -7.45 14.29
CA ILE A 66 -2.21 -6.98 15.64
C ILE A 66 -3.50 -6.48 16.27
N ASP A 67 -3.88 -7.04 17.39
CA ASP A 67 -4.86 -6.43 18.27
C ASP A 67 -4.22 -5.24 18.96
N LEU A 68 -4.73 -4.03 18.73
CA LEU A 68 -4.09 -2.77 19.15
C LEU A 68 -4.22 -2.51 20.65
N ASP A 69 -5.14 -3.16 21.33
CA ASP A 69 -5.34 -3.05 22.76
C ASP A 69 -4.41 -3.99 23.54
N SER A 70 -4.37 -5.25 23.13
CA SER A 70 -3.56 -6.27 23.81
C SER A 70 -2.14 -6.40 23.28
N GLY A 71 -1.87 -5.90 22.03
CA GLY A 71 -0.62 -6.10 21.33
C GLY A 71 -0.41 -7.54 20.80
N GLN A 72 -1.44 -8.40 20.89
CA GLN A 72 -1.34 -9.79 20.43
C GLN A 72 -1.27 -9.84 18.91
N VAL A 73 -0.30 -10.61 18.39
CA VAL A 73 -0.10 -10.83 16.95
C VAL A 73 -0.60 -12.22 16.58
N SER A 74 -1.32 -12.30 15.44
CA SER A 74 -1.79 -13.56 14.87
C SER A 74 -1.59 -13.57 13.35
N THR A 75 -1.42 -14.77 12.78
CA THR A 75 -1.33 -14.94 11.34
C THR A 75 -2.72 -15.08 10.75
N VAL A 76 -3.04 -14.22 9.79
CA VAL A 76 -4.29 -14.25 9.03
C VAL A 76 -4.16 -15.14 7.79
N ALA A 77 -3.07 -15.01 7.05
CA ALA A 77 -2.77 -15.83 5.88
C ALA A 77 -1.25 -15.96 5.70
N ALA A 78 -0.80 -17.07 5.14
CA ALA A 78 0.61 -17.32 4.87
C ALA A 78 0.81 -17.87 3.43
N GLY A 79 2.06 -18.04 3.01
CA GLY A 79 2.39 -18.58 1.69
C GLY A 79 2.26 -17.60 0.54
N LEU A 80 2.20 -16.29 0.82
CA LEU A 80 2.06 -15.23 -0.17
C LEU A 80 3.43 -14.83 -0.74
N GLN A 81 3.49 -14.58 -2.05
CA GLN A 81 4.72 -14.17 -2.71
C GLN A 81 4.90 -12.65 -2.64
N MET A 82 5.90 -12.18 -1.86
CA MET A 82 6.21 -10.75 -1.69
C MET A 82 4.96 -9.85 -1.55
N PRO A 83 4.08 -10.12 -0.57
CA PRO A 83 2.85 -9.35 -0.43
C PRO A 83 3.19 -7.90 -0.06
N ASN A 84 2.68 -6.94 -0.83
CA ASN A 84 2.93 -5.51 -0.65
C ASN A 84 1.63 -4.79 -0.26
N GLY A 85 0.86 -4.29 -1.22
CA GLY A 85 -0.41 -3.62 -0.96
C GLY A 85 -1.46 -4.57 -0.38
N LEU A 86 -2.32 -4.04 0.48
CA LEU A 86 -3.34 -4.79 1.21
C LEU A 86 -4.63 -3.98 1.28
N ALA A 87 -5.76 -4.60 0.98
CA ALA A 87 -7.09 -4.06 1.26
C ALA A 87 -8.04 -5.19 1.66
N GLN A 88 -9.09 -4.87 2.43
CA GLN A 88 -10.15 -5.79 2.77
C GLN A 88 -11.41 -5.46 1.99
N LEU A 89 -12.04 -6.48 1.43
CA LEU A 89 -13.30 -6.40 0.70
C LEU A 89 -14.51 -6.50 1.65
N PRO A 90 -15.71 -6.08 1.22
CA PRO A 90 -16.91 -6.10 2.08
C PRO A 90 -17.35 -7.49 2.56
N ASP A 91 -16.93 -8.55 1.88
CA ASP A 91 -17.20 -9.93 2.26
C ASP A 91 -16.21 -10.49 3.31
N GLY A 92 -15.23 -9.67 3.72
CA GLY A 92 -14.20 -10.03 4.68
C GLY A 92 -12.92 -10.57 4.04
N ASP A 93 -12.91 -10.88 2.75
CA ASP A 93 -11.73 -11.32 2.04
C ASP A 93 -10.68 -10.22 1.95
N PHE A 94 -9.41 -10.62 1.85
CA PHE A 94 -8.34 -9.69 1.54
C PHE A 94 -7.94 -9.77 0.07
N VAL A 95 -7.50 -8.63 -0.44
CA VAL A 95 -6.80 -8.54 -1.72
C VAL A 95 -5.40 -7.99 -1.47
N VAL A 96 -4.41 -8.67 -2.07
CA VAL A 96 -2.98 -8.42 -1.82
C VAL A 96 -2.25 -8.32 -3.15
N SER A 97 -1.48 -7.27 -3.35
CA SER A 97 -0.54 -7.20 -4.48
C SER A 97 0.76 -7.91 -4.15
N SER A 98 1.50 -8.28 -5.20
CA SER A 98 2.87 -8.77 -5.07
C SER A 98 3.83 -7.76 -5.69
N ASP A 99 4.94 -7.48 -5.02
CA ASP A 99 5.99 -6.61 -5.53
C ASP A 99 7.01 -7.34 -6.43
N LEU A 100 7.89 -6.57 -7.08
CA LEU A 100 9.06 -7.02 -7.86
C LEU A 100 8.76 -8.08 -8.92
N GLY A 101 7.87 -7.78 -9.85
CA GLY A 101 7.65 -8.64 -11.02
C GLY A 101 6.76 -8.01 -12.07
N ILE A 102 7.05 -8.30 -13.34
CA ILE A 102 6.24 -7.83 -14.46
C ILE A 102 4.91 -8.60 -14.59
N ASP A 103 4.86 -9.81 -14.04
CA ASP A 103 3.70 -10.70 -14.10
C ASP A 103 2.93 -10.80 -12.77
N THR A 104 3.32 -10.01 -11.77
CA THR A 104 2.65 -10.01 -10.47
C THR A 104 1.22 -9.49 -10.59
N ARG A 105 0.31 -10.12 -9.84
CA ARG A 105 -1.12 -9.81 -9.85
C ARG A 105 -1.63 -9.62 -8.45
N VAL A 106 -2.79 -8.95 -8.34
CA VAL A 106 -3.54 -8.95 -7.09
C VAL A 106 -4.08 -10.35 -6.84
N ILE A 107 -3.79 -10.88 -5.66
CA ILE A 107 -4.25 -12.19 -5.18
C ILE A 107 -5.41 -11.96 -4.21
N ARG A 108 -6.46 -12.77 -4.33
CA ARG A 108 -7.54 -12.83 -3.35
C ARG A 108 -7.22 -13.87 -2.29
N VAL A 109 -7.47 -13.53 -1.04
CA VAL A 109 -7.30 -14.40 0.13
C VAL A 109 -8.65 -14.55 0.80
N HIS A 110 -9.13 -15.79 0.91
CA HIS A 110 -10.39 -16.19 1.54
C HIS A 110 -10.08 -17.19 2.63
N ASP A 111 -10.65 -17.00 3.82
CA ASP A 111 -10.46 -17.89 4.98
C ASP A 111 -8.98 -18.25 5.25
N GLY A 112 -8.10 -17.27 5.16
CA GLY A 112 -6.67 -17.43 5.42
C GLY A 112 -5.87 -18.12 4.31
N ALA A 113 -6.47 -18.45 3.18
CA ALA A 113 -5.82 -19.11 2.04
C ALA A 113 -5.90 -18.28 0.76
N SER A 114 -4.85 -18.31 -0.04
CA SER A 114 -4.89 -17.76 -1.41
C SER A 114 -5.82 -18.60 -2.28
N VAL A 115 -6.83 -17.94 -2.88
CA VAL A 115 -7.76 -18.58 -3.82
C VAL A 115 -7.43 -18.25 -5.28
N GLY A 116 -6.32 -17.58 -5.53
CA GLY A 116 -5.83 -17.24 -6.86
C GLY A 116 -5.91 -15.75 -7.18
N PRO A 117 -5.65 -15.37 -8.44
CA PRO A 117 -5.71 -13.98 -8.86
C PRO A 117 -7.11 -13.38 -8.69
N PHE A 118 -7.19 -12.17 -8.14
CA PHE A 118 -8.42 -11.38 -8.10
C PHE A 118 -8.90 -11.02 -9.51
N SER A 119 -7.95 -10.75 -10.42
CA SER A 119 -8.18 -10.53 -11.84
C SER A 119 -6.93 -10.92 -12.64
N SER A 120 -7.15 -11.35 -13.88
CA SER A 120 -6.06 -11.63 -14.84
C SER A 120 -5.61 -10.40 -15.64
N LYS A 121 -6.25 -9.23 -15.46
CA LYS A 121 -6.19 -8.11 -16.41
C LYS A 121 -5.16 -7.04 -16.10
N ALA A 122 -4.64 -6.97 -14.89
CA ALA A 122 -3.55 -6.07 -14.55
C ALA A 122 -2.39 -6.85 -13.96
N THR A 123 -1.18 -6.49 -14.38
CA THR A 123 0.07 -7.07 -13.90
C THR A 123 1.02 -6.00 -13.37
N SER A 124 2.13 -6.44 -12.78
CA SER A 124 3.10 -5.53 -12.16
C SER A 124 2.49 -4.66 -11.05
N THR A 125 1.63 -5.28 -10.25
CA THR A 125 0.81 -4.61 -9.25
C THR A 125 1.65 -4.22 -8.02
N ASN A 126 1.32 -3.07 -7.40
CA ASN A 126 1.99 -2.57 -6.20
C ASN A 126 0.95 -2.01 -5.21
N GLY A 127 0.86 -0.69 -5.01
CA GLY A 127 -0.08 -0.11 -4.06
C GLY A 127 -1.54 -0.45 -4.36
N ILE A 128 -2.32 -0.69 -3.30
CA ILE A 128 -3.76 -0.99 -3.38
C ILE A 128 -4.52 -0.09 -2.41
N ALA A 129 -5.71 0.38 -2.85
CA ALA A 129 -6.73 0.93 -1.97
C ALA A 129 -8.13 0.53 -2.45
N TYR A 130 -9.01 0.22 -1.49
CA TYR A 130 -10.41 -0.07 -1.75
C TYR A 130 -11.27 1.13 -1.37
N ASP A 131 -12.14 1.54 -2.29
CA ASP A 131 -13.16 2.57 -2.10
C ASP A 131 -14.52 1.92 -1.83
N PRO A 132 -15.00 1.92 -0.58
CA PRO A 132 -16.28 1.34 -0.25
C PRO A 132 -17.47 2.11 -0.83
N ALA A 133 -17.34 3.42 -1.05
CA ALA A 133 -18.41 4.25 -1.58
C ALA A 133 -18.69 3.94 -3.06
N ARG A 134 -17.63 3.71 -3.84
CA ARG A 134 -17.72 3.38 -5.27
C ARG A 134 -17.66 1.87 -5.54
N ARG A 135 -17.36 1.04 -4.53
CA ARG A 135 -17.10 -0.41 -4.65
C ARG A 135 -15.99 -0.70 -5.67
N ARG A 136 -14.92 0.13 -5.65
CA ARG A 136 -13.79 0.04 -6.57
C ARG A 136 -12.49 -0.25 -5.85
N LEU A 137 -11.68 -1.09 -6.44
CA LEU A 137 -10.30 -1.33 -6.03
C LEU A 137 -9.36 -0.59 -6.99
N TYR A 138 -8.50 0.26 -6.45
CA TYR A 138 -7.47 0.97 -7.19
C TYR A 138 -6.13 0.28 -6.99
N VAL A 139 -5.42 0.02 -8.07
CA VAL A 139 -4.15 -0.71 -8.05
C VAL A 139 -3.11 0.03 -8.90
N ALA A 140 -2.03 0.47 -8.29
CA ALA A 140 -0.89 1.03 -9.02
C ALA A 140 -0.08 -0.07 -9.71
N THR A 141 0.50 0.25 -10.89
CA THR A 141 1.43 -0.64 -11.59
C THR A 141 2.82 -0.02 -11.67
N THR A 142 3.88 -0.81 -11.41
CA THR A 142 5.25 -0.30 -11.30
C THR A 142 6.10 -0.54 -12.55
N PHE A 143 6.14 -1.79 -13.07
CA PHE A 143 7.06 -2.18 -14.15
C PHE A 143 6.38 -2.25 -15.53
N THR A 144 5.23 -1.64 -15.70
CA THR A 144 4.58 -1.43 -16.99
C THR A 144 5.28 -0.33 -17.78
N PRO A 145 5.23 -0.32 -19.13
CA PRO A 145 5.88 0.72 -19.94
C PRO A 145 5.46 2.14 -19.55
N ALA A 146 4.16 2.36 -19.30
CA ALA A 146 3.62 3.56 -18.68
C ALA A 146 3.13 3.23 -17.28
N THR A 147 3.23 4.17 -16.35
CA THR A 147 2.58 4.03 -15.04
C THR A 147 1.07 4.04 -15.23
N THR A 148 0.38 3.10 -14.61
CA THR A 148 -1.09 3.08 -14.65
C THR A 148 -1.70 2.89 -13.28
N ILE A 149 -2.94 3.37 -13.12
CA ILE A 149 -3.84 2.93 -12.06
C ILE A 149 -4.91 2.05 -12.72
N ALA A 150 -4.95 0.78 -12.35
CA ALA A 150 -6.03 -0.12 -12.72
C ALA A 150 -7.19 0.05 -11.72
N ILE A 151 -8.39 0.27 -12.25
CA ILE A 151 -9.61 0.47 -11.47
C ILE A 151 -10.52 -0.73 -11.71
N PHE A 152 -10.74 -1.51 -10.67
CA PHE A 152 -11.59 -2.68 -10.71
C PHE A 152 -12.91 -2.40 -10.01
N ASP A 153 -14.02 -2.65 -10.69
CA ASP A 153 -15.29 -2.92 -10.03
C ASP A 153 -15.17 -4.28 -9.33
N ILE A 154 -15.35 -4.33 -7.99
CA ILE A 154 -15.14 -5.58 -7.25
C ILE A 154 -16.14 -6.68 -7.62
N ASP A 155 -17.28 -6.33 -8.19
CA ASP A 155 -18.30 -7.27 -8.66
C ASP A 155 -18.01 -7.77 -10.09
N LYS A 156 -17.08 -7.09 -10.83
CA LYS A 156 -16.69 -7.42 -12.22
C LYS A 156 -15.17 -7.24 -12.42
N PRO A 157 -14.32 -7.94 -11.66
CA PRO A 157 -12.89 -7.67 -11.62
C PRO A 157 -12.14 -7.93 -12.94
N ASP A 158 -12.72 -8.70 -13.87
CA ASP A 158 -12.06 -9.00 -15.15
C ASP A 158 -12.26 -7.93 -16.23
N ASN A 159 -12.87 -6.81 -15.88
CA ASN A 159 -13.07 -5.69 -16.81
C ASN A 159 -12.62 -4.34 -16.21
N PRO A 160 -11.34 -4.19 -15.80
CA PRO A 160 -10.85 -2.94 -15.23
C PRO A 160 -10.77 -1.84 -16.28
N SER A 161 -10.98 -0.60 -15.84
CA SER A 161 -10.52 0.58 -16.56
C SER A 161 -9.10 0.93 -16.14
N LEU A 162 -8.35 1.61 -17.04
CA LEU A 162 -6.98 2.01 -16.79
C LEU A 162 -6.85 3.53 -16.94
N ILE A 163 -6.19 4.17 -15.98
CA ILE A 163 -5.73 5.55 -16.10
C ILE A 163 -4.24 5.51 -16.34
N GLU A 164 -3.80 5.99 -17.50
CA GLU A 164 -2.38 6.14 -17.80
C GLU A 164 -1.87 7.46 -17.23
N LEU A 165 -0.77 7.39 -16.50
CA LEU A 165 -0.13 8.51 -15.83
C LEU A 165 1.21 8.86 -16.52
N PRO A 166 1.72 10.08 -16.32
CA PRO A 166 2.91 10.55 -17.01
C PRO A 166 4.17 9.79 -16.62
N GLY A 167 4.99 9.51 -17.61
CA GLY A 167 6.31 8.94 -17.48
C GLY A 167 6.38 7.42 -17.46
N PRO A 168 7.57 6.86 -17.70
CA PRO A 168 7.78 5.42 -17.71
C PRO A 168 7.58 4.80 -16.32
N GLY A 169 6.88 3.69 -16.25
CA GLY A 169 6.57 3.00 -15.00
C GLY A 169 7.79 2.76 -14.11
N PRO A 170 8.86 2.11 -14.61
CA PRO A 170 10.04 1.81 -13.79
C PRO A 170 10.80 3.04 -13.28
N LEU A 171 10.75 4.18 -13.99
CA LEU A 171 11.41 5.43 -13.56
C LEU A 171 10.56 6.21 -12.54
N ASN A 172 9.26 6.05 -12.60
CA ASN A 172 8.35 6.58 -11.57
C ASN A 172 8.39 5.71 -10.32
N ALA A 173 8.44 4.39 -10.51
CA ALA A 173 8.28 3.38 -9.47
C ALA A 173 7.06 3.71 -8.61
N ALA A 174 5.87 3.70 -9.23
CA ALA A 174 4.62 3.90 -8.51
C ALA A 174 4.50 2.87 -7.41
N ASP A 175 4.23 3.34 -6.19
CA ASP A 175 4.25 2.54 -4.98
C ASP A 175 2.91 2.67 -4.23
N GLY A 176 2.91 2.99 -2.95
CA GLY A 176 1.70 3.07 -2.15
C GLY A 176 0.73 4.16 -2.62
N LEU A 177 -0.55 3.86 -2.53
CA LEU A 177 -1.63 4.80 -2.81
C LEU A 177 -2.69 4.79 -1.71
N THR A 178 -3.47 5.87 -1.66
CA THR A 178 -4.63 6.02 -0.77
C THR A 178 -5.75 6.78 -1.49
N ILE A 179 -6.94 6.74 -0.91
CA ILE A 179 -8.09 7.51 -1.36
C ILE A 179 -8.27 8.67 -0.39
N GLY A 180 -8.42 9.86 -0.92
CA GLY A 180 -8.67 11.06 -0.15
C GLY A 180 -10.13 11.23 0.27
N PRO A 181 -10.40 12.15 1.19
CA PRO A 181 -11.76 12.50 1.59
C PRO A 181 -12.61 13.09 0.45
N ASP A 182 -11.95 13.60 -0.60
CA ASP A 182 -12.55 14.06 -1.85
C ASP A 182 -12.89 12.92 -2.82
N GLY A 183 -12.45 11.69 -2.53
CA GLY A 183 -12.61 10.52 -3.38
C GLY A 183 -11.57 10.38 -4.48
N ASP A 184 -10.59 11.27 -4.55
CA ASP A 184 -9.46 11.17 -5.45
C ASP A 184 -8.41 10.17 -4.95
N VAL A 185 -7.63 9.63 -5.88
CA VAL A 185 -6.52 8.73 -5.57
C VAL A 185 -5.23 9.53 -5.43
N TYR A 186 -4.52 9.32 -4.34
CA TYR A 186 -3.21 9.92 -4.07
C TYR A 186 -2.14 8.84 -4.18
N LEU A 187 -1.17 9.03 -5.06
CA LEU A 187 -0.20 8.02 -5.45
C LEU A 187 1.23 8.53 -5.25
N ALA A 188 2.06 7.73 -4.58
CA ALA A 188 3.48 7.96 -4.45
C ALA A 188 4.25 7.45 -5.67
N TYR A 189 5.12 8.29 -6.23
CA TYR A 189 6.17 7.92 -7.18
C TYR A 189 7.49 7.84 -6.43
N SER A 190 7.95 6.62 -6.12
CA SER A 190 9.10 6.39 -5.25
C SER A 190 10.40 6.94 -5.87
N ILE A 191 10.81 6.40 -7.01
CA ILE A 191 12.01 6.90 -7.74
C ILE A 191 11.72 8.27 -8.34
N GLY A 192 10.53 8.49 -8.87
CA GLY A 192 10.11 9.77 -9.42
C GLY A 192 10.05 10.92 -8.41
N GLY A 193 10.07 10.63 -7.10
CA GLY A 193 10.15 11.62 -6.02
C GLY A 193 8.96 12.58 -5.98
N LYS A 194 7.75 12.10 -6.30
CA LYS A 194 6.54 12.91 -6.43
C LYS A 194 5.35 12.25 -5.75
N VAL A 195 4.35 13.08 -5.44
CA VAL A 195 3.00 12.61 -5.09
C VAL A 195 2.02 13.20 -6.09
N LEU A 196 1.22 12.34 -6.68
CA LEU A 196 0.16 12.70 -7.61
C LEU A 196 -1.20 12.61 -6.93
N ARG A 197 -2.11 13.52 -7.33
CA ARG A 197 -3.56 13.43 -7.11
C ARG A 197 -4.20 13.09 -8.44
N VAL A 198 -5.08 12.10 -8.46
CA VAL A 198 -5.73 11.58 -9.66
C VAL A 198 -7.24 11.49 -9.42
N ASP A 199 -8.02 12.14 -10.25
CA ASP A 199 -9.48 11.98 -10.29
C ASP A 199 -9.81 10.64 -10.99
N PRO A 200 -10.37 9.66 -10.26
CA PRO A 200 -10.61 8.33 -10.83
C PRO A 200 -11.80 8.26 -11.77
N ASP A 201 -12.64 9.30 -11.83
CA ASP A 201 -13.85 9.32 -12.65
C ASP A 201 -13.59 9.89 -14.05
N ASN A 202 -12.64 10.82 -14.19
CA ASN A 202 -12.30 11.43 -15.47
C ASN A 202 -10.84 11.22 -15.93
N GLY A 203 -9.99 10.65 -15.05
CA GLY A 203 -8.57 10.41 -15.33
C GLY A 203 -7.68 11.66 -15.24
N GLY A 204 -8.23 12.80 -14.81
CA GLY A 204 -7.47 14.02 -14.59
C GLY A 204 -6.47 13.85 -13.45
N TRP A 205 -5.27 14.42 -13.58
CA TRP A 205 -4.26 14.31 -12.55
C TRP A 205 -3.44 15.61 -12.40
N CYS A 206 -2.83 15.79 -11.24
CA CYS A 206 -1.83 16.83 -10.98
C CYS A 206 -0.76 16.34 -10.01
N THR A 207 0.43 16.93 -10.07
CA THR A 207 1.46 16.75 -9.05
C THR A 207 1.16 17.69 -7.89
N ILE A 208 1.03 17.13 -6.68
CA ILE A 208 0.77 17.91 -5.48
C ILE A 208 2.01 18.13 -4.61
N ALA A 209 3.05 17.30 -4.79
CA ALA A 209 4.34 17.45 -4.12
C ALA A 209 5.46 16.86 -4.98
N GLU A 210 6.64 17.48 -4.88
CA GLU A 210 7.87 17.07 -5.57
C GLU A 210 9.06 17.08 -4.60
N ASN A 211 10.20 16.57 -5.03
CA ASN A 211 11.42 16.46 -4.23
C ASN A 211 11.23 15.58 -2.97
N LEU A 212 10.45 14.53 -3.10
CA LEU A 212 10.19 13.52 -2.08
C LEU A 212 10.78 12.16 -2.51
N PRO A 213 12.11 12.03 -2.59
CA PRO A 213 12.74 10.82 -3.12
C PRO A 213 12.42 9.60 -2.25
N LEU A 214 12.24 8.46 -2.91
CA LEU A 214 11.97 7.17 -2.30
C LEU A 214 10.71 7.15 -1.42
N THR A 215 9.72 7.99 -1.74
CA THR A 215 8.41 7.93 -1.08
C THR A 215 7.70 6.63 -1.43
N THR A 216 7.37 5.83 -0.41
CA THR A 216 6.81 4.48 -0.58
C THR A 216 5.34 4.40 -0.25
N GLY A 217 4.81 5.38 0.46
CA GLY A 217 3.40 5.37 0.84
C GLY A 217 2.89 6.76 1.18
N VAL A 218 1.60 6.92 1.00
CA VAL A 218 0.86 8.13 1.36
C VAL A 218 -0.43 7.73 2.08
N HIS A 219 -0.81 8.51 3.08
CA HIS A 219 -2.06 8.30 3.82
C HIS A 219 -2.53 9.61 4.45
N PHE A 220 -3.83 9.86 4.47
CA PHE A 220 -4.39 10.98 5.21
C PHE A 220 -4.30 10.75 6.71
N GLY A 221 -4.23 11.82 7.48
CA GLY A 221 -4.24 11.72 8.93
C GLY A 221 -5.55 11.12 9.42
N ASP A 222 -5.45 10.26 10.44
CA ASP A 222 -6.59 9.67 11.12
C ASP A 222 -6.29 9.50 12.61
N GLY A 223 -7.31 9.69 13.45
CA GLY A 223 -7.19 9.59 14.89
C GLY A 223 -6.61 10.83 15.59
N ALA A 224 -6.54 10.75 16.90
CA ALA A 224 -6.16 11.88 17.76
C ALA A 224 -4.75 12.41 17.46
N GLY A 225 -4.66 13.71 17.21
CA GLY A 225 -3.41 14.42 16.95
C GLY A 225 -2.95 14.41 15.48
N TRP A 226 -3.63 13.69 14.59
CA TRP A 226 -3.33 13.67 13.15
C TRP A 226 -4.39 14.45 12.39
N ASP A 227 -3.95 15.31 11.47
CA ASP A 227 -4.83 16.18 10.69
C ASP A 227 -5.40 15.42 9.51
N SER A 228 -6.71 15.22 9.50
CA SER A 228 -7.44 14.48 8.45
C SER A 228 -7.41 15.18 7.07
N ASP A 229 -7.14 16.47 7.03
CA ASP A 229 -7.03 17.23 5.77
C ASP A 229 -5.60 17.21 5.21
N SER A 230 -4.63 16.70 5.96
CA SER A 230 -3.24 16.59 5.54
C SER A 230 -2.90 15.18 5.10
N LEU A 231 -2.15 15.08 4.00
CA LEU A 231 -1.56 13.84 3.54
C LEU A 231 -0.16 13.65 4.15
N TYR A 232 0.14 12.46 4.62
CA TYR A 232 1.44 12.09 5.18
C TYR A 232 2.14 11.13 4.22
N ALA A 233 3.31 11.55 3.74
CA ALA A 233 4.16 10.76 2.84
C ALA A 233 5.31 10.13 3.64
N VAL A 234 5.49 8.81 3.50
CA VAL A 234 6.56 8.05 4.14
C VAL A 234 7.60 7.62 3.10
N SER A 235 8.87 7.55 3.49
CA SER A 235 9.98 7.28 2.58
C SER A 235 10.94 6.22 3.16
N TYR A 236 11.59 5.45 2.29
CA TYR A 236 12.73 4.58 2.65
C TYR A 236 13.90 5.34 3.30
N LEU A 237 13.93 6.67 3.20
CA LEU A 237 14.90 7.50 3.92
C LEU A 237 14.55 7.68 5.41
N GLY A 238 13.50 7.03 5.90
CA GLY A 238 13.05 7.10 7.29
C GLY A 238 12.34 8.41 7.64
N THR A 239 11.86 9.15 6.64
CA THR A 239 11.14 10.41 6.83
C THR A 239 9.63 10.22 6.75
N VAL A 240 8.90 11.04 7.51
CA VAL A 240 7.46 11.26 7.37
C VAL A 240 7.27 12.73 7.08
N THR A 241 6.75 13.06 5.90
CA THR A 241 6.53 14.43 5.45
C THR A 241 5.03 14.72 5.44
N ARG A 242 4.62 15.76 6.15
CA ARG A 242 3.24 16.26 6.12
C ARG A 242 3.06 17.18 4.92
N LEU A 243 2.08 16.89 4.09
CA LEU A 243 1.63 17.69 2.96
C LEU A 243 0.28 18.30 3.34
N SER A 244 0.29 19.58 3.70
CA SER A 244 -0.93 20.30 4.04
C SER A 244 -1.63 20.78 2.77
N PRO A 245 -2.98 20.84 2.74
CA PRO A 245 -3.68 21.40 1.61
C PRO A 245 -3.21 22.85 1.37
N THR A 246 -2.93 23.20 0.13
CA THR A 246 -2.75 24.61 -0.27
C THR A 246 -4.08 25.29 -0.18
N ARG A 247 -4.17 26.29 0.69
CA ARG A 247 -5.35 27.17 0.81
C ARG A 247 -5.58 27.97 -0.46
#